data_79b6d35b69c3432e64914540a20289c4
#
_entry.id   79b6d35b69c3432e64914540a20289c4
#
_cell.length_a   1.000
_cell.length_b   1.000
_cell.length_c   1.000
_cell.angle_alpha   90.00
_cell.angle_beta   90.00
_cell.angle_gamma   90.00
#
_symmetry.space_group_name_H-M   'P 1'
#
loop_
_entity.id
_entity.type
_entity.pdbx_description
1 polymer ?
#
loop_
_entity_poly.entity_id
_entity_poly.type
_entity_poly.pdbx_seq_one_letter_code
_entity_poly.pdbx_strand_id
1 'polypeptide(L)'
;MLRVVLAEDAVLLRAGLVELLTRGGHEVVAAVGDAPSLTRAVETERPDVVITDVRMPPDFRDEGLKAALDLRARHGRLPVLVLSQYVATAYATQLLTGDGAGLTGLGYLLKDRVGEVADFLTTLRRVAAGETVIDPEVVRVLLSRRTEPLTRLTPREREVLSLMAQGLNNQTIATRLTVTEASVVKHASNIFTKLSLDPTEGNRRVLAVLAHLRGNPGAGA
;
A
#
# COMPACT_ATOMS: atom_id res chain seq x y z
N MET A 1 12.02 1.76 -27.37
CA MET A 1 10.95 2.77 -27.31
C MET A 1 9.73 2.06 -26.71
N LEU A 2 9.14 2.63 -25.65
CA LEU A 2 7.92 2.07 -25.02
C LEU A 2 6.72 2.93 -25.38
N ARG A 3 5.57 2.31 -25.57
CA ARG A 3 4.28 2.97 -25.67
C ARG A 3 3.69 3.11 -24.28
N VAL A 4 3.46 4.35 -23.83
CA VAL A 4 3.07 4.68 -22.46
C VAL A 4 1.69 5.31 -22.43
N VAL A 5 0.82 4.83 -21.56
CA VAL A 5 -0.39 5.55 -21.14
C VAL A 5 -0.10 6.20 -19.79
N LEU A 6 -0.35 7.50 -19.69
CA LEU A 6 -0.13 8.28 -18.48
C LEU A 6 -1.47 8.78 -17.91
N ALA A 7 -1.68 8.55 -16.61
CA ALA A 7 -2.82 9.09 -15.87
C ALA A 7 -2.34 9.94 -14.68
N GLU A 8 -2.63 11.23 -14.74
CA GLU A 8 -2.25 12.22 -13.73
C GLU A 8 -3.27 13.37 -13.78
N ASP A 9 -3.89 13.70 -12.66
CA ASP A 9 -4.91 14.75 -12.61
C ASP A 9 -4.31 16.17 -12.65
N ALA A 10 -3.14 16.35 -12.04
CA ALA A 10 -2.44 17.64 -12.03
C ALA A 10 -1.90 17.98 -13.43
N VAL A 11 -2.54 18.96 -14.09
CA VAL A 11 -2.28 19.34 -15.49
C VAL A 11 -0.81 19.65 -15.77
N LEU A 12 -0.16 20.42 -14.88
CA LEU A 12 1.25 20.80 -15.05
C LEU A 12 2.18 19.59 -14.91
N LEU A 13 1.93 18.72 -13.93
CA LEU A 13 2.73 17.52 -13.73
C LEU A 13 2.53 16.55 -14.90
N ARG A 14 1.30 16.38 -15.37
CA ARG A 14 1.00 15.56 -16.55
C ARG A 14 1.76 16.05 -17.78
N ALA A 15 1.73 17.35 -18.06
CA ALA A 15 2.46 17.93 -19.19
C ALA A 15 3.99 17.75 -19.04
N GLY A 16 4.53 17.94 -17.84
CA GLY A 16 5.94 17.72 -17.54
C GLY A 16 6.36 16.26 -17.72
N LEU A 17 5.53 15.31 -17.28
CA LEU A 17 5.78 13.88 -17.45
C LEU A 17 5.75 13.46 -18.93
N VAL A 18 4.80 14.00 -19.73
CA VAL A 18 4.74 13.76 -21.19
C VAL A 18 6.03 14.21 -21.85
N GLU A 19 6.48 15.43 -21.56
CA GLU A 19 7.72 15.97 -22.13
C GLU A 19 8.94 15.14 -21.70
N LEU A 20 9.03 14.77 -20.43
CA LEU A 20 10.11 13.96 -19.88
C LEU A 20 10.19 12.59 -20.55
N LEU A 21 9.04 11.91 -20.70
CA LEU A 21 8.96 10.60 -21.34
C LEU A 21 9.34 10.68 -22.84
N THR A 22 8.86 11.70 -23.54
CA THR A 22 9.16 11.94 -24.94
C THR A 22 10.66 12.18 -25.16
N ARG A 23 11.27 13.04 -24.34
CA ARG A 23 12.74 13.27 -24.37
C ARG A 23 13.53 12.02 -23.98
N GLY A 24 12.94 11.15 -23.11
CA GLY A 24 13.50 9.86 -22.76
C GLY A 24 13.41 8.79 -23.86
N GLY A 25 12.88 9.13 -25.04
CA GLY A 25 12.74 8.23 -26.17
C GLY A 25 11.56 7.26 -26.09
N HIS A 26 10.51 7.62 -25.31
CA HIS A 26 9.26 6.86 -25.20
C HIS A 26 8.12 7.59 -25.91
N GLU A 27 7.10 6.85 -26.32
CA GLU A 27 5.89 7.39 -26.96
C GLU A 27 4.76 7.44 -25.93
N VAL A 28 4.25 8.63 -25.61
CA VAL A 28 3.05 8.78 -24.78
C VAL A 28 1.83 8.71 -25.70
N VAL A 29 1.20 7.55 -25.78
CA VAL A 29 0.05 7.28 -26.65
C VAL A 29 -1.26 7.87 -26.14
N ALA A 30 -1.36 8.07 -24.81
CA ALA A 30 -2.45 8.82 -24.20
C ALA A 30 -2.00 9.43 -22.87
N ALA A 31 -2.51 10.64 -22.57
CA ALA A 31 -2.32 11.33 -21.31
C ALA A 31 -3.66 11.83 -20.77
N VAL A 32 -4.14 11.26 -19.67
CA VAL A 32 -5.49 11.45 -19.14
C VAL A 32 -5.45 11.94 -17.69
N GLY A 33 -6.60 12.46 -17.19
CA GLY A 33 -6.68 13.07 -15.86
C GLY A 33 -7.57 12.33 -14.86
N ASP A 34 -8.13 11.16 -15.23
CA ASP A 34 -9.07 10.43 -14.38
C ASP A 34 -9.01 8.91 -14.66
N ALA A 35 -9.50 8.12 -13.71
CA ALA A 35 -9.48 6.66 -13.78
C ALA A 35 -10.37 6.06 -14.88
N PRO A 36 -11.58 6.56 -15.16
CA PRO A 36 -12.38 6.08 -16.29
C PRO A 36 -11.70 6.29 -17.65
N SER A 37 -11.06 7.44 -17.83
CA SER A 37 -10.31 7.75 -19.06
C SER A 37 -9.05 6.89 -19.18
N LEU A 38 -8.36 6.59 -18.06
CA LEU A 38 -7.25 5.64 -18.02
C LEU A 38 -7.69 4.27 -18.54
N THR A 39 -8.80 3.74 -18.03
CA THR A 39 -9.30 2.44 -18.46
C THR A 39 -9.56 2.41 -19.96
N ARG A 40 -10.28 3.41 -20.51
CA ARG A 40 -10.54 3.51 -21.94
C ARG A 40 -9.26 3.63 -22.78
N ALA A 41 -8.30 4.44 -22.32
CA ALA A 41 -7.03 4.62 -23.03
C ALA A 41 -6.25 3.31 -23.12
N VAL A 42 -6.16 2.54 -22.03
CA VAL A 42 -5.46 1.25 -22.03
C VAL A 42 -6.12 0.24 -22.98
N GLU A 43 -7.45 0.17 -22.97
CA GLU A 43 -8.22 -0.74 -23.86
C GLU A 43 -8.02 -0.40 -25.34
N THR A 44 -7.94 0.89 -25.68
CA THR A 44 -7.78 1.36 -27.06
C THR A 44 -6.33 1.25 -27.53
N GLU A 45 -5.40 1.76 -26.73
CA GLU A 45 -4.00 1.96 -27.13
C GLU A 45 -3.11 0.73 -26.91
N ARG A 46 -3.49 -0.17 -26.00
CA ARG A 46 -2.71 -1.37 -25.63
C ARG A 46 -1.24 -1.03 -25.38
N PRO A 47 -0.94 -0.22 -24.35
CA PRO A 47 0.41 0.24 -24.08
C PRO A 47 1.33 -0.88 -23.58
N ASP A 48 2.64 -0.65 -23.67
CA ASP A 48 3.66 -1.50 -23.02
C ASP A 48 3.71 -1.32 -21.53
N VAL A 49 3.37 -0.12 -21.04
CA VAL A 49 3.37 0.24 -19.62
C VAL A 49 2.38 1.37 -19.33
N VAL A 50 1.78 1.31 -18.16
CA VAL A 50 0.93 2.37 -17.62
C VAL A 50 1.68 3.11 -16.52
N ILE A 51 1.60 4.44 -16.52
CA ILE A 51 1.97 5.28 -15.38
C ILE A 51 0.69 5.89 -14.83
N THR A 52 0.44 5.77 -13.53
CA THR A 52 -0.78 6.31 -12.92
C THR A 52 -0.49 6.95 -11.56
N ASP A 53 -1.13 8.10 -11.30
CA ASP A 53 -1.26 8.58 -9.92
C ASP A 53 -2.19 7.64 -9.12
N VAL A 54 -1.98 7.56 -7.81
CA VAL A 54 -2.87 6.85 -6.89
C VAL A 54 -4.20 7.56 -6.79
N ARG A 55 -4.18 8.89 -6.62
CA ARG A 55 -5.35 9.72 -6.31
C ARG A 55 -5.79 10.53 -7.51
N MET A 56 -6.92 10.17 -8.06
CA MET A 56 -7.51 10.88 -9.19
C MET A 56 -9.01 11.11 -8.97
N PRO A 57 -9.64 12.01 -9.73
CA PRO A 57 -11.09 12.17 -9.68
C PRO A 57 -11.84 10.83 -9.87
N PRO A 58 -13.06 10.65 -9.29
CA PRO A 58 -13.87 11.71 -8.67
C PRO A 58 -13.58 11.98 -7.18
N ASP A 59 -13.14 10.98 -6.39
CA ASP A 59 -13.09 11.09 -4.93
C ASP A 59 -11.68 11.41 -4.39
N PHE A 60 -10.66 11.41 -5.24
CA PHE A 60 -9.26 11.68 -4.89
C PHE A 60 -8.70 10.81 -3.77
N ARG A 61 -9.07 9.51 -3.77
CA ARG A 61 -8.62 8.52 -2.79
C ARG A 61 -7.61 7.55 -3.40
N ASP A 62 -8.12 6.53 -4.08
CA ASP A 62 -7.32 5.42 -4.62
C ASP A 62 -7.79 4.97 -6.02
N GLU A 63 -8.47 5.86 -6.73
CA GLU A 63 -9.11 5.55 -8.02
C GLU A 63 -8.11 5.07 -9.05
N GLY A 64 -6.95 5.76 -9.14
CA GLY A 64 -5.90 5.35 -10.08
C GLY A 64 -5.31 4.00 -9.75
N LEU A 65 -5.10 3.73 -8.47
CA LEU A 65 -4.61 2.43 -8.01
C LEU A 65 -5.61 1.31 -8.30
N LYS A 66 -6.89 1.51 -8.00
CA LYS A 66 -7.96 0.55 -8.29
C LYS A 66 -8.05 0.26 -9.79
N ALA A 67 -8.06 1.32 -10.61
CA ALA A 67 -8.07 1.17 -12.06
C ALA A 67 -6.86 0.38 -12.56
N ALA A 68 -5.66 0.63 -12.01
CA ALA A 68 -4.46 -0.10 -12.37
C ALA A 68 -4.55 -1.59 -11.99
N LEU A 69 -5.05 -1.92 -10.80
CA LEU A 69 -5.25 -3.30 -10.35
C LEU A 69 -6.28 -4.03 -11.21
N ASP A 70 -7.41 -3.39 -11.53
CA ASP A 70 -8.45 -3.94 -12.39
C ASP A 70 -7.93 -4.18 -13.81
N LEU A 71 -7.15 -3.25 -14.35
CA LEU A 71 -6.52 -3.39 -15.66
C LEU A 71 -5.51 -4.56 -15.68
N ARG A 72 -4.70 -4.69 -14.63
CA ARG A 72 -3.78 -5.83 -14.50
C ARG A 72 -4.50 -7.17 -14.41
N ALA A 73 -5.62 -7.23 -13.69
CA ALA A 73 -6.44 -8.44 -13.58
C ALA A 73 -7.05 -8.84 -14.94
N ARG A 74 -7.48 -7.86 -15.76
CA ARG A 74 -8.09 -8.09 -17.08
C ARG A 74 -7.06 -8.37 -18.18
N HIS A 75 -5.93 -7.70 -18.16
CA HIS A 75 -4.91 -7.75 -19.22
C HIS A 75 -3.66 -8.57 -18.85
N GLY A 76 -3.74 -9.42 -17.84
CA GLY A 76 -2.73 -10.39 -17.43
C GLY A 76 -1.29 -9.86 -17.47
N ARG A 77 -0.81 -9.28 -16.39
CA ARG A 77 0.57 -8.74 -16.21
C ARG A 77 0.87 -7.43 -16.94
N LEU A 78 -0.14 -6.62 -17.30
CA LEU A 78 0.13 -5.27 -17.79
C LEU A 78 1.10 -4.53 -16.83
N PRO A 79 2.27 -4.08 -17.29
CA PRO A 79 3.21 -3.34 -16.47
C PRO A 79 2.59 -2.01 -16.01
N VAL A 80 2.70 -1.71 -14.70
CA VAL A 80 2.17 -0.48 -14.12
C VAL A 80 3.19 0.14 -13.19
N LEU A 81 3.49 1.42 -13.40
CA LEU A 81 4.24 2.27 -12.49
C LEU A 81 3.28 3.24 -11.79
N VAL A 82 3.07 3.02 -10.51
CA VAL A 82 2.23 3.88 -9.66
C VAL A 82 3.08 5.03 -9.12
N LEU A 83 2.60 6.26 -9.26
CA LEU A 83 3.18 7.46 -8.65
C LEU A 83 2.33 7.88 -7.46
N SER A 84 2.94 8.25 -6.36
CA SER A 84 2.26 8.70 -5.15
C SER A 84 2.95 9.90 -4.51
N GLN A 85 2.18 10.87 -4.04
CA GLN A 85 2.73 12.01 -3.31
C GLN A 85 3.18 11.66 -1.90
N TYR A 86 2.62 10.58 -1.31
CA TYR A 86 2.90 10.17 0.06
C TYR A 86 3.12 8.67 0.15
N VAL A 87 3.82 8.25 1.19
CA VAL A 87 3.94 6.83 1.54
C VAL A 87 2.59 6.34 2.08
N ALA A 88 1.66 6.03 1.18
CA ALA A 88 0.36 5.47 1.54
C ALA A 88 0.50 3.95 1.75
N THR A 89 0.80 3.57 2.98
CA THR A 89 1.08 2.17 3.35
C THR A 89 -0.09 1.21 3.08
N ALA A 90 -1.34 1.68 3.18
CA ALA A 90 -2.51 0.87 2.83
C ALA A 90 -2.46 0.44 1.36
N TYR A 91 -2.12 1.35 0.46
CA TYR A 91 -2.03 1.09 -0.98
C TYR A 91 -0.82 0.23 -1.34
N ALA A 92 0.34 0.50 -0.75
CA ALA A 92 1.52 -0.33 -0.93
C ALA A 92 1.28 -1.77 -0.40
N THR A 93 0.58 -1.91 0.73
CA THR A 93 0.18 -3.23 1.25
C THR A 93 -0.77 -3.93 0.30
N GLN A 94 -1.79 -3.25 -0.21
CA GLN A 94 -2.75 -3.82 -1.17
C GLN A 94 -2.06 -4.31 -2.44
N LEU A 95 -1.10 -3.52 -2.97
CA LEU A 95 -0.27 -3.91 -4.12
C LEU A 95 0.58 -5.15 -3.83
N LEU A 96 1.13 -5.26 -2.61
CA LEU A 96 2.04 -6.34 -2.23
C LEU A 96 1.32 -7.62 -1.76
N THR A 97 0.06 -7.52 -1.33
CA THR A 97 -0.72 -8.66 -0.81
C THR A 97 -1.80 -9.15 -1.76
N GLY A 98 -1.99 -8.48 -2.91
CA GLY A 98 -2.96 -8.89 -3.93
C GLY A 98 -2.71 -10.32 -4.42
N ASP A 99 -3.78 -11.08 -4.52
CA ASP A 99 -3.79 -12.52 -4.80
C ASP A 99 -3.01 -12.88 -6.08
N GLY A 100 -1.85 -13.49 -5.92
CA GLY A 100 -1.26 -14.44 -6.86
C GLY A 100 -0.92 -14.02 -8.30
N ALA A 101 -1.41 -12.88 -8.80
CA ALA A 101 -1.08 -12.38 -10.13
C ALA A 101 0.36 -11.84 -10.26
N GLY A 102 1.13 -11.97 -9.20
CA GLY A 102 2.55 -11.67 -9.15
C GLY A 102 2.84 -10.16 -9.16
N LEU A 103 3.81 -9.79 -8.38
CA LEU A 103 4.39 -8.44 -8.35
C LEU A 103 5.13 -8.08 -9.68
N THR A 104 5.17 -9.00 -10.62
CA THR A 104 5.85 -8.86 -11.91
C THR A 104 5.33 -7.67 -12.72
N GLY A 105 6.20 -6.74 -13.08
CA GLY A 105 5.82 -5.54 -13.82
C GLY A 105 5.08 -4.50 -12.97
N LEU A 106 5.35 -4.46 -11.67
CA LEU A 106 4.75 -3.48 -10.77
C LEU A 106 5.81 -2.54 -10.23
N GLY A 107 5.60 -1.24 -10.42
CA GLY A 107 6.40 -0.18 -9.82
C GLY A 107 5.58 0.69 -8.87
N TYR A 108 6.19 1.13 -7.79
CA TYR A 108 5.65 2.14 -6.89
C TYR A 108 6.73 3.13 -6.53
N LEU A 109 6.58 4.39 -6.94
CA LEU A 109 7.50 5.48 -6.68
C LEU A 109 6.80 6.66 -6.00
N LEU A 110 7.56 7.39 -5.21
CA LEU A 110 7.14 8.71 -4.75
C LEU A 110 7.32 9.74 -5.89
N LYS A 111 6.37 10.69 -6.03
CA LYS A 111 6.43 11.75 -7.05
C LYS A 111 7.71 12.58 -6.98
N ASP A 112 8.31 12.73 -5.80
CA ASP A 112 9.59 13.43 -5.61
C ASP A 112 10.74 12.76 -6.38
N ARG A 113 10.67 11.45 -6.64
CA ARG A 113 11.67 10.72 -7.41
C ARG A 113 11.64 11.00 -8.91
N VAL A 114 10.54 11.58 -9.41
CA VAL A 114 10.44 11.97 -10.83
C VAL A 114 11.47 13.04 -11.20
N GLY A 115 11.89 13.86 -10.23
CA GLY A 115 12.95 14.85 -10.41
C GLY A 115 14.33 14.25 -10.73
N GLU A 116 14.58 13.01 -10.35
CA GLU A 116 15.78 12.23 -10.71
C GLU A 116 15.51 11.51 -12.05
N VAL A 117 15.51 12.29 -13.15
CA VAL A 117 15.01 11.87 -14.47
C VAL A 117 15.61 10.55 -14.96
N ALA A 118 16.95 10.38 -14.82
CA ALA A 118 17.62 9.17 -15.28
C ALA A 118 17.18 7.92 -14.54
N ASP A 119 16.96 8.05 -13.23
CA ASP A 119 16.52 6.96 -12.36
C ASP A 119 15.03 6.63 -12.60
N PHE A 120 14.21 7.65 -12.81
CA PHE A 120 12.81 7.48 -13.19
C PHE A 120 12.66 6.71 -14.51
N LEU A 121 13.37 7.12 -15.57
CA LEU A 121 13.34 6.44 -16.87
C LEU A 121 13.91 5.02 -16.79
N THR A 122 14.92 4.80 -15.96
CA THR A 122 15.47 3.46 -15.71
C THR A 122 14.44 2.58 -14.99
N THR A 123 13.77 3.10 -13.98
CA THR A 123 12.70 2.41 -13.26
C THR A 123 11.55 2.06 -14.20
N LEU A 124 11.12 2.98 -15.05
CA LEU A 124 10.08 2.73 -16.03
C LEU A 124 10.41 1.54 -16.95
N ARG A 125 11.65 1.51 -17.48
CA ARG A 125 12.12 0.40 -18.33
C ARG A 125 12.16 -0.93 -17.60
N ARG A 126 12.60 -0.95 -16.33
CA ARG A 126 12.63 -2.14 -15.50
C ARG A 126 11.22 -2.68 -15.24
N VAL A 127 10.28 -1.80 -14.91
CA VAL A 127 8.86 -2.17 -14.72
C VAL A 127 8.27 -2.73 -15.99
N ALA A 128 8.50 -2.08 -17.14
CA ALA A 128 8.05 -2.55 -18.45
C ALA A 128 8.65 -3.92 -18.84
N ALA A 129 9.88 -4.20 -18.39
CA ALA A 129 10.53 -5.51 -18.55
C ALA A 129 10.00 -6.59 -17.60
N GLY A 130 9.04 -6.25 -16.72
CA GLY A 130 8.43 -7.19 -15.79
C GLY A 130 9.06 -7.20 -14.40
N GLU A 131 10.03 -6.32 -14.10
CA GLU A 131 10.60 -6.23 -12.76
C GLU A 131 9.63 -5.56 -11.77
N THR A 132 9.80 -5.91 -10.49
CA THR A 132 9.12 -5.20 -9.39
C THR A 132 10.06 -4.14 -8.83
N VAL A 133 9.62 -2.89 -8.83
CA VAL A 133 10.40 -1.77 -8.29
C VAL A 133 9.56 -1.00 -7.27
N ILE A 134 10.00 -0.97 -6.02
CA ILE A 134 9.32 -0.24 -4.93
C ILE A 134 10.29 0.77 -4.36
N ASP A 135 9.83 2.00 -4.19
CA ASP A 135 10.61 3.07 -3.57
C ASP A 135 11.14 2.61 -2.21
N PRO A 136 12.45 2.76 -1.93
CA PRO A 136 13.05 2.34 -0.66
C PRO A 136 12.38 2.97 0.56
N GLU A 137 11.89 4.19 0.46
CA GLU A 137 11.17 4.88 1.54
C GLU A 137 9.85 4.18 1.86
N VAL A 138 9.12 3.72 0.84
CA VAL A 138 7.90 2.93 0.99
C VAL A 138 8.20 1.60 1.67
N VAL A 139 9.27 0.92 1.26
CA VAL A 139 9.72 -0.33 1.90
C VAL A 139 10.08 -0.08 3.36
N ARG A 140 10.83 1.00 3.66
CA ARG A 140 11.20 1.36 5.04
C ARG A 140 9.98 1.56 5.93
N VAL A 141 8.97 2.30 5.45
CA VAL A 141 7.75 2.56 6.21
C VAL A 141 6.91 1.29 6.38
N LEU A 142 6.85 0.42 5.38
CA LEU A 142 6.16 -0.87 5.49
C LEU A 142 6.83 -1.80 6.51
N LEU A 143 8.16 -1.83 6.53
CA LEU A 143 8.92 -2.63 7.48
C LEU A 143 8.81 -2.06 8.92
N SER A 144 8.90 -0.74 9.08
CA SER A 144 8.76 -0.09 10.39
C SER A 144 7.37 -0.32 10.99
N ARG A 145 6.30 -0.32 10.18
CA ARG A 145 4.94 -0.63 10.64
C ARG A 145 4.74 -2.08 11.08
N ARG A 146 5.53 -3.02 10.58
CA ARG A 146 5.47 -4.42 11.06
C ARG A 146 6.00 -4.57 12.49
N THR A 147 6.89 -3.68 12.91
CA THR A 147 7.55 -3.74 14.24
C THR A 147 7.04 -2.68 15.22
N GLU A 148 6.64 -1.50 14.76
CA GLU A 148 6.30 -0.35 15.62
C GLU A 148 4.99 -0.46 16.43
N PRO A 149 3.86 -0.98 15.94
CA PRO A 149 2.64 -1.00 16.76
C PRO A 149 2.82 -1.77 18.06
N LEU A 150 3.51 -2.89 18.03
CA LEU A 150 3.76 -3.71 19.22
C LEU A 150 4.84 -3.11 20.14
N THR A 151 5.79 -2.33 19.61
CA THR A 151 6.82 -1.65 20.42
C THR A 151 6.25 -0.48 21.21
N ARG A 152 5.15 0.13 20.76
CA ARG A 152 4.42 1.21 21.47
C ARG A 152 3.66 0.70 22.69
N LEU A 153 3.46 -0.61 22.80
CA LEU A 153 2.79 -1.19 23.95
C LEU A 153 3.72 -1.19 25.16
N THR A 154 3.18 -0.77 26.31
CA THR A 154 3.88 -0.94 27.59
C THR A 154 4.07 -2.42 27.91
N PRO A 155 4.99 -2.80 28.81
CA PRO A 155 5.14 -4.19 29.24
C PRO A 155 3.79 -4.81 29.67
N ARG A 156 2.97 -4.04 30.38
CA ARG A 156 1.66 -4.50 30.87
C ARG A 156 0.64 -4.71 29.74
N GLU A 157 0.63 -3.83 28.75
CA GLU A 157 -0.24 -3.98 27.57
C GLU A 157 0.18 -5.17 26.70
N ARG A 158 1.49 -5.43 26.57
CA ARG A 158 1.99 -6.63 25.87
C ARG A 158 1.57 -7.92 26.58
N GLU A 159 1.61 -7.94 27.90
CA GLU A 159 1.18 -9.07 28.72
C GLU A 159 -0.32 -9.32 28.56
N VAL A 160 -1.16 -8.29 28.63
CA VAL A 160 -2.59 -8.38 28.37
C VAL A 160 -2.85 -8.91 26.95
N LEU A 161 -2.16 -8.37 25.94
CA LEU A 161 -2.33 -8.79 24.55
C LEU A 161 -1.92 -10.25 24.32
N SER A 162 -0.84 -10.71 24.95
CA SER A 162 -0.41 -12.10 24.91
C SER A 162 -1.46 -13.06 25.50
N LEU A 163 -2.08 -12.67 26.61
CA LEU A 163 -3.18 -13.46 27.23
C LEU A 163 -4.46 -13.43 26.40
N MET A 164 -4.75 -12.30 25.73
CA MET A 164 -5.83 -12.23 24.75
C MET A 164 -5.57 -13.18 23.56
N ALA A 165 -4.34 -13.29 23.10
CA ALA A 165 -3.95 -14.21 22.02
C ALA A 165 -4.07 -15.69 22.40
N GLN A 166 -4.00 -16.02 23.70
CA GLN A 166 -4.29 -17.35 24.24
C GLN A 166 -5.80 -17.64 24.35
N GLY A 167 -6.67 -16.74 23.90
CA GLY A 167 -8.13 -16.91 23.94
C GLY A 167 -8.78 -16.58 25.30
N LEU A 168 -8.03 -16.05 26.27
CA LEU A 168 -8.57 -15.79 27.61
C LEU A 168 -9.53 -14.59 27.60
N ASN A 169 -10.64 -14.65 28.33
CA ASN A 169 -11.55 -13.53 28.53
C ASN A 169 -11.00 -12.53 29.56
N ASN A 170 -11.61 -11.33 29.67
CA ASN A 170 -11.12 -10.26 30.55
C ASN A 170 -11.10 -10.66 32.02
N GLN A 171 -12.07 -11.42 32.50
CA GLN A 171 -12.16 -11.89 33.89
C GLN A 171 -10.97 -12.82 34.21
N THR A 172 -10.69 -13.78 33.34
CA THR A 172 -9.56 -14.72 33.50
C THR A 172 -8.23 -13.97 33.45
N ILE A 173 -8.09 -12.99 32.55
CA ILE A 173 -6.91 -12.12 32.46
C ILE A 173 -6.73 -11.30 33.76
N ALA A 174 -7.82 -10.73 34.28
CA ALA A 174 -7.82 -9.97 35.51
C ALA A 174 -7.34 -10.82 36.70
N THR A 175 -7.87 -12.03 36.84
CA THR A 175 -7.42 -12.97 37.86
C THR A 175 -5.94 -13.33 37.71
N ARG A 176 -5.50 -13.65 36.50
CA ARG A 176 -4.12 -14.08 36.23
C ARG A 176 -3.10 -12.97 36.45
N LEU A 177 -3.50 -11.73 36.20
CA LEU A 177 -2.65 -10.55 36.37
C LEU A 177 -2.81 -9.85 37.73
N THR A 178 -3.69 -10.37 38.58
CA THR A 178 -4.02 -9.81 39.90
C THR A 178 -4.43 -8.33 39.81
N VAL A 179 -5.37 -8.04 38.88
CA VAL A 179 -5.93 -6.69 38.68
C VAL A 179 -7.46 -6.79 38.59
N THR A 180 -8.12 -5.63 38.54
CA THR A 180 -9.57 -5.59 38.28
C THR A 180 -9.90 -5.82 36.80
N GLU A 181 -11.06 -6.33 36.48
CA GLU A 181 -11.54 -6.47 35.11
C GLU A 181 -11.63 -5.12 34.39
N ALA A 182 -12.02 -4.05 35.10
CA ALA A 182 -12.00 -2.69 34.58
C ALA A 182 -10.60 -2.23 34.13
N SER A 183 -9.54 -2.64 34.86
CA SER A 183 -8.17 -2.38 34.46
C SER A 183 -7.79 -3.11 33.16
N VAL A 184 -8.24 -4.35 33.01
CA VAL A 184 -8.02 -5.12 31.74
C VAL A 184 -8.72 -4.46 30.57
N VAL A 185 -9.97 -4.02 30.75
CA VAL A 185 -10.73 -3.28 29.74
C VAL A 185 -10.01 -2.00 29.31
N LYS A 186 -9.47 -1.24 30.28
CA LYS A 186 -8.67 -0.02 30.02
C LYS A 186 -7.39 -0.34 29.24
N HIS A 187 -6.67 -1.40 29.62
CA HIS A 187 -5.47 -1.83 28.87
C HIS A 187 -5.83 -2.27 27.43
N ALA A 188 -6.92 -3.03 27.26
CA ALA A 188 -7.40 -3.44 25.94
C ALA A 188 -7.76 -2.22 25.07
N SER A 189 -8.43 -1.21 25.62
CA SER A 189 -8.75 0.02 24.91
C SER A 189 -7.47 0.76 24.46
N ASN A 190 -6.49 0.88 25.35
CA ASN A 190 -5.19 1.51 25.03
C ASN A 190 -4.43 0.73 23.94
N ILE A 191 -4.47 -0.62 23.98
CA ILE A 191 -3.90 -1.48 22.96
C ILE A 191 -4.57 -1.17 21.61
N PHE A 192 -5.90 -1.14 21.54
CA PHE A 192 -6.61 -0.86 20.29
C PHE A 192 -6.27 0.51 19.72
N THR A 193 -6.15 1.53 20.58
CA THR A 193 -5.74 2.88 20.17
C THR A 193 -4.30 2.88 19.66
N LYS A 194 -3.35 2.27 20.37
CA LYS A 194 -1.92 2.22 19.98
C LYS A 194 -1.68 1.38 18.73
N LEU A 195 -2.50 0.38 18.48
CA LEU A 195 -2.48 -0.41 17.25
C LEU A 195 -3.28 0.23 16.11
N SER A 196 -3.91 1.39 16.34
CA SER A 196 -4.73 2.12 15.37
C SER A 196 -5.86 1.27 14.78
N LEU A 197 -6.53 0.48 15.62
CA LEU A 197 -7.63 -0.40 15.21
C LEU A 197 -8.95 0.36 15.17
N ASP A 198 -9.52 0.52 13.96
CA ASP A 198 -10.79 1.20 13.76
C ASP A 198 -11.97 0.33 14.23
N PRO A 199 -12.93 0.92 15.00
CA PRO A 199 -14.15 0.19 15.40
C PRO A 199 -15.02 -0.28 14.24
N THR A 200 -14.91 0.37 13.08
CA THR A 200 -15.70 0.07 11.88
C THR A 200 -15.13 -1.10 11.05
N GLU A 201 -13.86 -1.45 11.26
CA GLU A 201 -13.18 -2.52 10.50
C GLU A 201 -13.38 -3.93 11.06
N GLY A 202 -14.23 -4.09 12.10
CA GLY A 202 -14.55 -5.39 12.68
C GLY A 202 -14.23 -5.52 14.18
N ASN A 203 -14.10 -6.76 14.67
CA ASN A 203 -13.83 -7.01 16.09
C ASN A 203 -12.37 -6.65 16.43
N ARG A 204 -12.18 -5.47 17.08
CA ARG A 204 -10.85 -4.95 17.48
C ARG A 204 -10.03 -5.94 18.31
N ARG A 205 -10.66 -6.79 19.11
CA ARG A 205 -9.96 -7.82 19.88
C ARG A 205 -9.33 -8.85 18.96
N VAL A 206 -10.05 -9.31 17.95
CA VAL A 206 -9.55 -10.25 16.94
C VAL A 206 -8.42 -9.60 16.15
N LEU A 207 -8.59 -8.35 15.71
CA LEU A 207 -7.57 -7.61 14.97
C LEU A 207 -6.28 -7.42 15.79
N ALA A 208 -6.39 -7.12 17.08
CA ALA A 208 -5.24 -7.00 17.98
C ALA A 208 -4.49 -8.32 18.15
N VAL A 209 -5.22 -9.42 18.31
CA VAL A 209 -4.63 -10.78 18.40
C VAL A 209 -3.92 -11.15 17.11
N LEU A 210 -4.53 -10.90 15.95
CA LEU A 210 -3.90 -11.13 14.65
C LEU A 210 -2.61 -10.29 14.46
N ALA A 211 -2.60 -9.04 14.91
CA ALA A 211 -1.42 -8.19 14.89
C ALA A 211 -0.29 -8.77 15.78
N HIS A 212 -0.63 -9.28 16.97
CA HIS A 212 0.32 -9.93 17.88
C HIS A 212 0.93 -11.21 17.28
N LEU A 213 0.11 -12.08 16.71
CA LEU A 213 0.55 -13.34 16.11
C LEU A 213 1.43 -13.11 14.86
N ARG A 214 1.12 -12.08 14.07
CA ARG A 214 1.95 -11.68 12.92
C ARG A 214 3.30 -11.09 13.32
N GLY A 215 3.35 -10.38 14.45
CA GLY A 215 4.59 -9.78 14.98
C GLY A 215 5.47 -10.77 15.75
N ASN A 216 4.94 -11.94 16.14
CA ASN A 216 5.65 -12.97 16.92
C ASN A 216 5.39 -14.37 16.33
N PRO A 217 5.98 -14.75 15.19
CA PRO A 217 5.70 -16.01 14.51
C PRO A 217 6.10 -17.27 15.31
N GLY A 218 6.69 -17.12 16.50
CA GLY A 218 7.10 -18.22 17.39
C GLY A 218 6.24 -18.43 18.65
N ALA A 219 5.15 -17.68 18.85
CA ALA A 219 4.37 -17.74 20.10
C ALA A 219 3.19 -18.72 20.07
N GLY A 220 3.13 -19.63 19.12
CA GLY A 220 2.04 -20.61 18.91
C GLY A 220 2.49 -22.06 18.80
N ALA A 221 3.60 -22.43 19.42
CA ALA A 221 4.03 -23.83 19.56
C ALA A 221 4.05 -24.24 21.03
#